data_c0a3bdcb6e8ccf1a6116e04f8fb9963c
#
_entry.id   c0a3bdcb6e8ccf1a6116e04f8fb9963c
#
_cell.length_a   1.000
_cell.length_b   1.000
_cell.length_c   1.000
_cell.angle_alpha   90.00
_cell.angle_beta   90.00
_cell.angle_gamma   90.00
#
_symmetry.space_group_name_H-M   'P 1'
#
loop_
_entity.id
_entity.type
_entity.pdbx_description
1 polymer ?
#
loop_
_entity_poly.entity_id
_entity_poly.type
_entity_poly.pdbx_seq_one_letter_code
_entity_poly.pdbx_strand_id
1 'polypeptide(L)'
;MNWIKVASARELKNDEAKTVSVEGHGVALFRIDDEFFATDSMCTHATALLSEGYVEDGCVECPLHQGRFDIRTGRAMCAPVTVDLRTHAVKQEGDDIYVMSPAAK
;
A
#
# COMPACT_ATOMS: atom_id res chain seq x y z
N MET A 1 10.94 -8.34 15.82
CA MET A 1 10.17 -7.73 14.72
C MET A 1 10.83 -6.44 14.30
N ASN A 2 11.04 -6.27 13.02
CA ASN A 2 11.78 -5.13 12.49
C ASN A 2 10.87 -4.10 11.87
N TRP A 3 10.83 -2.95 12.48
CA TRP A 3 10.16 -1.77 11.90
C TRP A 3 11.19 -1.01 11.08
N ILE A 4 10.88 -0.76 9.82
CA ILE A 4 11.78 -0.07 8.89
C ILE A 4 11.15 1.29 8.56
N LYS A 5 11.90 2.36 8.80
CA LYS A 5 11.46 3.69 8.43
C LYS A 5 11.45 3.81 6.91
N VAL A 6 10.32 4.20 6.33
CA VAL A 6 10.16 4.26 4.87
C VAL A 6 9.84 5.64 4.36
N ALA A 7 9.30 6.53 5.18
CA ALA A 7 8.86 7.85 4.70
C ALA A 7 8.62 8.80 5.86
N SER A 8 8.45 10.08 5.54
CA SER A 8 7.90 11.07 6.44
C SER A 8 6.43 11.29 6.11
N ALA A 9 5.61 11.55 7.13
CA ALA A 9 4.18 11.84 6.94
C ALA A 9 3.95 13.01 5.98
N ARG A 10 4.92 13.90 5.84
CA ARG A 10 4.82 15.06 4.94
C ARG A 10 4.92 14.71 3.47
N GLU A 11 5.37 13.49 3.15
CA GLU A 11 5.58 13.08 1.75
C GLU A 11 4.29 12.66 1.06
N LEU A 12 3.22 12.39 1.82
CA LEU A 12 1.94 11.96 1.27
C LEU A 12 0.80 12.80 1.82
N LYS A 13 -0.08 13.21 0.93
CA LYS A 13 -1.39 13.77 1.30
C LYS A 13 -2.42 12.65 1.33
N ASN A 14 -3.62 12.95 1.89
CA ASN A 14 -4.71 11.97 1.87
C ASN A 14 -5.04 11.58 0.43
N ASP A 15 -5.33 10.29 0.24
CA ASP A 15 -5.65 9.67 -1.03
C ASP A 15 -4.47 9.66 -2.01
N GLU A 16 -3.25 9.73 -1.46
CA GLU A 16 -2.02 9.55 -2.24
C GLU A 16 -1.32 8.24 -1.88
N ALA A 17 -0.51 7.77 -2.80
CA ALA A 17 0.28 6.55 -2.62
C ALA A 17 1.67 6.74 -3.19
N LYS A 18 2.64 6.00 -2.63
CA LYS A 18 3.98 5.93 -3.19
C LYS A 18 4.55 4.53 -2.98
N THR A 19 5.42 4.10 -3.87
CA THR A 19 6.16 2.86 -3.69
C THR A 19 7.40 3.12 -2.85
N VAL A 20 7.60 2.29 -1.82
CA VAL A 20 8.80 2.32 -0.99
C VAL A 20 9.44 0.93 -1.02
N SER A 21 10.72 0.86 -0.71
CA SER A 21 11.41 -0.42 -0.61
C SER A 21 11.63 -0.75 0.86
N VAL A 22 11.25 -1.96 1.25
CA VAL A 22 11.45 -2.45 2.61
C VAL A 22 12.30 -3.72 2.49
N GLU A 23 13.58 -3.58 2.74
CA GLU A 23 14.55 -4.68 2.61
C GLU A 23 14.50 -5.34 1.22
N GLY A 24 14.42 -4.52 0.18
CA GLY A 24 14.36 -4.99 -1.20
C GLY A 24 12.97 -5.42 -1.67
N HIS A 25 11.98 -5.41 -0.78
CA HIS A 25 10.60 -5.77 -1.12
C HIS A 25 9.81 -4.50 -1.44
N GLY A 26 9.14 -4.47 -2.59
CA GLY A 26 8.33 -3.31 -2.99
C GLY A 26 7.03 -3.26 -2.21
N VAL A 27 6.76 -2.10 -1.61
CA VAL A 27 5.58 -1.87 -0.79
C VAL A 27 4.92 -0.58 -1.25
N ALA A 28 3.60 -0.59 -1.41
CA ALA A 28 2.82 0.61 -1.68
C ALA A 28 2.37 1.19 -0.34
N LEU A 29 2.72 2.45 -0.09
CA LEU A 29 2.32 3.17 1.11
C LEU A 29 1.21 4.13 0.74
N PHE A 30 0.10 4.08 1.47
CA PHE A 30 -1.09 4.90 1.22
C PHE A 30 -1.39 5.76 2.44
N ARG A 31 -1.93 6.95 2.20
CA ARG A 31 -2.49 7.78 3.27
C ARG A 31 -3.98 8.00 3.00
N ILE A 32 -4.82 7.63 3.98
CA ILE A 32 -6.28 7.77 3.90
C ILE A 32 -6.77 8.31 5.24
N ASP A 33 -7.52 9.42 5.23
CA ASP A 33 -8.08 10.04 6.45
C ASP A 33 -7.02 10.21 7.53
N ASP A 34 -5.84 10.70 7.14
CA ASP A 34 -4.70 10.96 8.03
C ASP A 34 -4.07 9.69 8.63
N GLU A 35 -4.46 8.51 8.16
CA GLU A 35 -3.87 7.25 8.57
C GLU A 35 -3.06 6.64 7.43
N PHE A 36 -2.04 5.86 7.79
CA PHE A 36 -1.15 5.23 6.81
C PHE A 36 -1.39 3.73 6.75
N PHE A 37 -1.39 3.20 5.53
CA PHE A 37 -1.58 1.77 5.25
C PHE A 37 -0.54 1.31 4.24
N ALA A 38 -0.20 0.04 4.27
CA ALA A 38 0.78 -0.51 3.34
C ALA A 38 0.32 -1.85 2.80
N THR A 39 0.55 -2.06 1.51
CA THR A 39 0.30 -3.32 0.83
C THR A 39 1.51 -3.67 -0.02
N ASP A 40 1.52 -4.88 -0.59
CA ASP A 40 2.48 -5.17 -1.64
C ASP A 40 2.28 -4.16 -2.78
N SER A 41 3.37 -3.77 -3.43
CA SER A 41 3.31 -2.73 -4.48
C SER A 41 2.75 -3.25 -5.79
N MET A 42 2.88 -4.55 -6.07
CA MET A 42 2.46 -5.13 -7.34
C MET A 42 1.01 -5.61 -7.27
N CYS A 43 0.23 -5.26 -8.30
CA CYS A 43 -1.12 -5.77 -8.45
C CYS A 43 -1.09 -7.30 -8.57
N THR A 44 -2.07 -8.00 -7.96
CA THR A 44 -2.07 -9.48 -7.93
C THR A 44 -2.42 -10.12 -9.28
N HIS A 45 -3.02 -9.36 -10.20
CA HIS A 45 -3.43 -9.92 -11.49
C HIS A 45 -2.61 -9.42 -12.68
N ALA A 46 -1.73 -8.43 -12.49
CA ALA A 46 -1.00 -7.80 -13.58
C ALA A 46 0.31 -7.20 -13.10
N THR A 47 1.23 -6.97 -14.04
CA THR A 47 2.49 -6.29 -13.75
C THR A 47 2.25 -4.79 -13.75
N ALA A 48 1.75 -4.28 -12.63
CA ALA A 48 1.44 -2.88 -12.47
C ALA A 48 1.67 -2.45 -11.03
N LEU A 49 2.20 -1.24 -10.83
CA LEU A 49 2.43 -0.70 -9.50
C LEU A 49 1.15 -0.01 -9.00
N LEU A 50 0.67 -0.42 -7.83
CA LEU A 50 -0.55 0.13 -7.26
C LEU A 50 -0.41 1.60 -6.88
N SER A 51 0.83 2.06 -6.59
CA SER A 51 1.06 3.48 -6.30
C SER A 51 0.77 4.38 -7.51
N GLU A 52 0.73 3.81 -8.71
CA GLU A 52 0.37 4.53 -9.94
C GLU A 52 -1.12 4.44 -10.25
N GLY A 53 -1.86 3.72 -9.42
CA GLY A 53 -3.29 3.57 -9.58
C GLY A 53 -4.08 4.73 -8.98
N TYR A 54 -5.38 4.61 -9.01
CA TYR A 54 -6.29 5.63 -8.54
C TYR A 54 -6.80 5.27 -7.14
N VAL A 55 -6.63 6.20 -6.20
CA VAL A 55 -7.05 6.00 -4.80
C VAL A 55 -8.32 6.81 -4.54
N GLU A 56 -9.40 6.14 -4.15
CA GLU A 56 -10.67 6.79 -3.85
C GLU A 56 -11.48 5.92 -2.89
N ASP A 57 -12.12 6.55 -1.91
CA ASP A 57 -13.03 5.87 -0.96
C ASP A 57 -12.39 4.68 -0.25
N GLY A 58 -11.12 4.79 0.10
CA GLY A 58 -10.41 3.72 0.81
C GLY A 58 -10.02 2.54 -0.06
N CYS A 59 -10.15 2.67 -1.37
CA CYS A 59 -9.79 1.63 -2.34
C CYS A 59 -8.71 2.14 -3.28
N VAL A 60 -7.93 1.21 -3.83
CA VAL A 60 -7.00 1.50 -4.91
C VAL A 60 -7.43 0.74 -6.16
N GLU A 61 -7.48 1.46 -7.28
CA GLU A 61 -7.78 0.86 -8.57
C GLU A 61 -6.47 0.62 -9.31
N CYS A 62 -6.25 -0.63 -9.73
CA CYS A 62 -5.06 -0.99 -10.49
C CYS A 62 -5.06 -0.21 -11.81
N PRO A 63 -3.90 0.35 -12.24
CA PRO A 63 -3.84 1.09 -13.50
C PRO A 63 -4.08 0.22 -14.73
N LEU A 64 -3.98 -1.11 -14.59
CA LEU A 64 -4.29 -2.04 -15.67
C LEU A 64 -5.58 -2.80 -15.33
N HIS A 65 -6.55 -2.77 -16.26
CA HIS A 65 -7.81 -3.53 -16.17
C HIS A 65 -8.77 -3.09 -15.06
N GLN A 66 -8.44 -2.02 -14.32
CA GLN A 66 -9.34 -1.38 -13.36
C GLN A 66 -9.83 -2.29 -12.23
N GLY A 67 -9.04 -3.29 -11.85
CA GLY A 67 -9.32 -4.08 -10.65
C GLY A 67 -9.15 -3.23 -9.40
N ARG A 68 -9.97 -3.45 -8.39
CA ARG A 68 -9.96 -2.64 -7.16
C ARG A 68 -9.68 -3.49 -5.94
N PHE A 69 -8.96 -2.88 -4.98
CA PHE A 69 -8.66 -3.50 -3.69
C PHE A 69 -9.02 -2.55 -2.57
N ASP A 70 -9.51 -3.10 -1.46
CA ASP A 70 -9.65 -2.35 -0.22
C ASP A 70 -8.25 -2.15 0.36
N ILE A 71 -7.86 -0.89 0.58
CA ILE A 71 -6.50 -0.57 1.03
C ILE A 71 -6.26 -1.04 2.47
N ARG A 72 -7.28 -0.96 3.33
CA ARG A 72 -7.13 -1.32 4.73
C ARG A 72 -6.95 -2.82 4.95
N THR A 73 -7.62 -3.63 4.15
CA THR A 73 -7.64 -5.08 4.32
C THR A 73 -6.88 -5.84 3.23
N GLY A 74 -6.62 -5.19 2.10
CA GLY A 74 -6.02 -5.82 0.92
C GLY A 74 -7.03 -6.65 0.13
N ARG A 75 -8.31 -6.63 0.50
CA ARG A 75 -9.33 -7.48 -0.12
C ARG A 75 -9.58 -7.08 -1.57
N ALA A 76 -9.59 -8.09 -2.46
CA ALA A 76 -9.98 -7.89 -3.85
C ALA A 76 -11.48 -7.59 -3.91
N MET A 77 -11.83 -6.45 -4.52
CA MET A 77 -13.20 -5.93 -4.47
C MET A 77 -14.01 -6.24 -5.72
N CYS A 78 -13.37 -6.37 -6.87
CA CYS A 78 -14.09 -6.63 -8.12
C CYS A 78 -13.17 -7.25 -9.16
N ALA A 79 -13.81 -7.94 -10.13
CA ALA A 79 -13.07 -8.50 -11.26
C ALA A 79 -12.33 -7.38 -12.01
N PRO A 80 -11.17 -7.65 -12.63
CA PRO A 80 -10.57 -8.97 -12.79
C PRO A 80 -9.72 -9.44 -11.60
N VAL A 81 -9.61 -8.67 -10.52
CA VAL A 81 -8.82 -9.09 -9.36
C VAL A 81 -9.62 -10.09 -8.53
N THR A 82 -9.00 -11.23 -8.24
CA THR A 82 -9.62 -12.29 -7.43
C THR A 82 -8.73 -12.73 -6.28
N VAL A 83 -7.49 -12.24 -6.24
CA VAL A 83 -6.52 -12.59 -5.20
C VAL A 83 -6.25 -11.34 -4.36
N ASP A 84 -6.40 -11.46 -3.05
CA ASP A 84 -6.21 -10.33 -2.14
C ASP A 84 -4.74 -9.89 -2.12
N LEU A 85 -4.53 -8.60 -1.86
CA LEU A 85 -3.21 -8.04 -1.63
C LEU A 85 -2.71 -8.42 -0.25
N ARG A 86 -1.41 -8.69 -0.15
CA ARG A 86 -0.77 -8.81 1.15
C ARG A 86 -0.65 -7.42 1.77
N THR A 87 -1.08 -7.27 3.01
CA THR A 87 -0.93 -6.02 3.76
C THR A 87 0.25 -6.10 4.71
N HIS A 88 0.78 -4.93 5.07
CA HIS A 88 1.90 -4.82 6.00
C HIS A 88 1.51 -3.87 7.12
N ALA A 89 1.92 -4.20 8.33
CA ALA A 89 1.65 -3.34 9.48
C ALA A 89 2.43 -2.02 9.33
N VAL A 90 1.79 -0.93 9.72
CA VAL A 90 2.36 0.41 9.66
C VAL A 90 2.23 1.05 11.03
N LYS A 91 3.25 1.80 11.45
CA LYS A 91 3.11 2.68 12.61
C LYS A 91 3.70 4.05 12.30
N GLN A 92 3.21 5.03 13.00
CA GLN A 92 3.68 6.41 12.88
C GLN A 92 4.21 6.88 14.23
N GLU A 93 5.39 7.47 14.23
CA GLU A 93 5.97 8.10 15.42
C GLU A 93 6.36 9.52 15.04
N GLY A 94 5.59 10.51 15.52
CA GLY A 94 5.75 11.88 15.05
C GLY A 94 5.47 11.94 13.55
N ASP A 95 6.46 12.41 12.78
CA ASP A 95 6.36 12.45 11.32
C ASP A 95 6.97 11.22 10.65
N ASP A 96 7.51 10.28 11.41
CA ASP A 96 8.19 9.11 10.84
C ASP A 96 7.22 7.96 10.64
N ILE A 97 7.23 7.39 9.43
CA ILE A 97 6.38 6.26 9.07
C ILE A 97 7.25 5.01 8.95
N TYR A 98 6.82 3.96 9.64
CA TYR A 98 7.52 2.66 9.67
C TYR A 98 6.61 1.57 9.13
N VAL A 99 7.20 0.64 8.40
CA VAL A 99 6.52 -0.56 7.91
C VAL A 99 7.22 -1.78 8.48
N MET A 100 6.42 -2.78 8.88
CA MET A 100 6.96 -4.05 9.36
C MET A 100 7.71 -4.75 8.24
N SER A 101 8.92 -5.23 8.54
CA SER A 101 9.73 -5.95 7.56
C SER A 101 8.98 -7.18 7.02
N PRO A 102 8.83 -7.33 5.70
CA PRO A 102 8.18 -8.51 5.12
C PRO A 102 8.92 -9.81 5.46
N ALA A 103 10.23 -9.74 5.62
CA ALA A 103 11.03 -10.91 5.95
C ALA A 103 10.74 -11.48 7.33
N ALA A 104 10.09 -10.69 8.19
CA ALA A 104 9.74 -11.11 9.55
C ALA A 104 8.40 -11.84 9.63
N LYS A 105 7.74 -12.02 8.53
CA LYS A 105 6.40 -12.65 8.48
C LYS A 105 6.46 -14.12 8.13
#